data_66a11ae385606864fa5780492d0888a7
#
_entry.id   66a11ae385606864fa5780492d0888a7
#
_cell.length_a   1.000
_cell.length_b   1.000
_cell.length_c   1.000
_cell.angle_alpha   90.00
_cell.angle_beta   90.00
_cell.angle_gamma   90.00
#
_symmetry.space_group_name_H-M   'P 1'
#
loop_
_entity.id
_entity.type
_entity.pdbx_description
1 polymer ?
#
loop_
_entity_poly.entity_id
_entity_poly.type
_entity_poly.pdbx_seq_one_letter_code
_entity_poly.pdbx_strand_id
1 'polypeptide(L)'
;MDAAVLVAGGVVGAHGIGHVLGWLPAWGLARFDGVSSSSWLLGSWSDAVERAVAGALFLLPTGGFLAAAVALLAGQGWFREVAVASAVLSLAATALFPRAFPLGSTVGSVAVNLAVLAGLLLVQWEPSTLAR
;
A
#
# COMPACT_ATOMS: atom_id res chain seq x y z
N MET A 1 18.57 14.20 -10.67
CA MET A 1 17.30 13.48 -10.40
C MET A 1 16.18 14.45 -10.65
N ASP A 2 15.20 14.05 -11.46
CA ASP A 2 14.03 14.87 -11.83
C ASP A 2 13.10 15.07 -10.63
N ALA A 3 12.49 16.26 -10.53
CA ALA A 3 11.53 16.57 -9.46
C ALA A 3 10.33 15.61 -9.45
N ALA A 4 9.87 15.14 -10.61
CA ALA A 4 8.79 14.18 -10.71
C ALA A 4 9.16 12.83 -10.06
N VAL A 5 10.40 12.36 -10.23
CA VAL A 5 10.90 11.14 -9.60
C VAL A 5 10.97 11.28 -8.08
N LEU A 6 11.42 12.44 -7.59
CA LEU A 6 11.49 12.72 -6.14
C LEU A 6 10.08 12.74 -5.52
N VAL A 7 9.16 13.44 -6.16
CA VAL A 7 7.77 13.54 -5.69
C VAL A 7 7.09 12.16 -5.73
N ALA A 8 7.22 11.42 -6.84
CA ALA A 8 6.64 10.09 -6.96
C ALA A 8 7.22 9.12 -5.91
N GLY A 9 8.54 9.10 -5.75
CA GLY A 9 9.21 8.28 -4.73
C GLY A 9 8.77 8.64 -3.32
N GLY A 10 8.66 9.94 -3.02
CA GLY A 10 8.16 10.44 -1.73
C GLY A 10 6.71 10.01 -1.45
N VAL A 11 5.83 10.18 -2.44
CA VAL A 11 4.40 9.78 -2.32
C VAL A 11 4.27 8.27 -2.13
N VAL A 12 4.95 7.47 -2.96
CA VAL A 12 4.91 6.00 -2.88
C VAL A 12 5.47 5.52 -1.55
N GLY A 13 6.59 6.08 -1.09
CA GLY A 13 7.19 5.73 0.19
C GLY A 13 6.30 6.11 1.39
N ALA A 14 5.76 7.32 1.41
CA ALA A 14 4.83 7.77 2.44
C ALA A 14 3.55 6.92 2.47
N HIS A 15 3.04 6.52 1.29
CA HIS A 15 1.90 5.63 1.18
C HIS A 15 2.21 4.25 1.78
N GLY A 16 3.39 3.69 1.50
CA GLY A 16 3.85 2.45 2.12
C GLY A 16 3.88 2.54 3.65
N ILE A 17 4.43 3.63 4.20
CA ILE A 17 4.44 3.88 5.64
C ILE A 17 3.01 3.95 6.21
N GLY A 18 2.07 4.55 5.46
CA GLY A 18 0.67 4.64 5.89
C GLY A 18 0.01 3.29 6.20
N HIS A 19 0.44 2.21 5.53
CA HIS A 19 -0.08 0.86 5.78
C HIS A 19 0.30 0.28 7.14
N VAL A 20 1.27 0.88 7.86
CA VAL A 20 1.63 0.54 9.24
C VAL A 20 0.40 0.63 10.15
N LEU A 21 -0.50 1.58 9.91
CA LEU A 21 -1.76 1.74 10.62
C LEU A 21 -2.73 0.56 10.45
N GLY A 22 -2.53 -0.29 9.45
CA GLY A 22 -3.34 -1.48 9.23
C GLY A 22 -2.79 -2.71 9.96
N TRP A 23 -1.48 -2.98 9.87
CA TRP A 23 -0.92 -4.21 10.45
C TRP A 23 -0.54 -4.10 11.93
N LEU A 24 -0.16 -2.92 12.43
CA LEU A 24 0.14 -2.76 13.86
C LEU A 24 -1.07 -3.10 14.75
N PRO A 25 -2.29 -2.55 14.50
CA PRO A 25 -3.46 -2.92 15.30
C PRO A 25 -3.89 -4.38 15.07
N ALA A 26 -3.77 -4.88 13.83
CA ALA A 26 -4.13 -6.24 13.51
C ALA A 26 -3.35 -7.24 14.37
N TRP A 27 -2.08 -7.00 14.60
CA TRP A 27 -1.23 -7.84 15.45
C TRP A 27 -1.19 -7.42 16.91
N GLY A 28 -2.01 -6.45 17.32
CA GLY A 28 -2.10 -5.99 18.70
C GLY A 28 -0.90 -5.19 19.19
N LEU A 29 -0.07 -4.69 18.28
CA LEU A 29 1.12 -3.88 18.60
C LEU A 29 0.78 -2.40 18.84
N ALA A 30 -0.39 -1.96 18.38
CA ALA A 30 -0.94 -0.62 18.62
C ALA A 30 -2.47 -0.70 18.73
N ARG A 31 -3.08 0.37 19.23
CA ARG A 31 -4.55 0.55 19.26
C ARG A 31 -4.88 1.92 18.71
N PHE A 32 -5.83 1.97 17.78
CA PHE A 32 -6.36 3.20 17.21
C PHE A 32 -7.88 3.17 17.28
N ASP A 33 -8.49 4.26 17.71
CA ASP A 33 -9.93 4.36 17.82
C ASP A 33 -10.60 4.25 16.45
N GLY A 34 -11.67 3.47 16.40
CA GLY A 34 -12.45 3.26 15.17
C GLY A 34 -11.81 2.32 14.12
N VAL A 35 -10.64 1.72 14.44
CA VAL A 35 -9.97 0.73 13.57
C VAL A 35 -10.32 -0.68 14.00
N SER A 36 -10.62 -1.55 13.04
CA SER A 36 -10.95 -2.96 13.27
C SER A 36 -10.35 -3.83 12.16
N SER A 37 -9.79 -4.97 12.56
CA SER A 37 -9.28 -5.98 11.63
C SER A 37 -10.33 -7.02 11.24
N SER A 38 -11.62 -6.70 11.39
CA SER A 38 -12.72 -7.58 10.97
C SER A 38 -12.93 -7.51 9.46
N SER A 39 -13.15 -8.67 8.86
CA SER A 39 -13.46 -8.83 7.44
C SER A 39 -14.91 -9.21 7.23
N TRP A 40 -15.56 -8.64 6.24
CA TRP A 40 -16.90 -9.02 5.83
C TRP A 40 -16.93 -10.40 5.14
N LEU A 41 -15.81 -10.83 4.56
CA LEU A 41 -15.69 -12.10 3.85
C LEU A 41 -15.21 -13.23 4.77
N LEU A 42 -14.35 -12.93 5.74
CA LEU A 42 -13.69 -13.91 6.60
C LEU A 42 -14.38 -14.07 7.97
N GLY A 43 -15.55 -13.47 8.16
CA GLY A 43 -16.24 -13.43 9.46
C GLY A 43 -16.69 -14.80 10.02
N SER A 44 -16.52 -15.88 9.26
CA SER A 44 -16.69 -17.26 9.75
C SER A 44 -15.38 -17.86 10.30
N TRP A 45 -14.27 -17.18 10.15
CA TRP A 45 -12.97 -17.61 10.66
C TRP A 45 -12.76 -17.15 12.10
N SER A 46 -11.76 -17.70 12.77
CA SER A 46 -11.44 -17.23 14.11
C SER A 46 -10.79 -15.85 14.06
N ASP A 47 -11.03 -15.04 15.09
CA ASP A 47 -10.41 -13.69 15.23
C ASP A 47 -8.89 -13.72 15.08
N ALA A 48 -8.24 -14.80 15.53
CA ALA A 48 -6.79 -14.95 15.41
C ALA A 48 -6.36 -15.07 13.94
N VAL A 49 -7.11 -15.80 13.12
CA VAL A 49 -6.83 -15.96 11.69
C VAL A 49 -7.14 -14.66 10.95
N GLU A 50 -8.27 -14.01 11.21
CA GLU A 50 -8.58 -12.71 10.61
C GLU A 50 -7.48 -11.68 10.87
N ARG A 51 -7.02 -11.57 12.11
CA ARG A 51 -5.94 -10.65 12.50
C ARG A 51 -4.61 -11.00 11.84
N ALA A 52 -4.27 -12.29 11.76
CA ALA A 52 -3.05 -12.73 11.08
C ALA A 52 -3.08 -12.38 9.59
N VAL A 53 -4.20 -12.64 8.92
CA VAL A 53 -4.40 -12.33 7.49
C VAL A 53 -4.40 -10.81 7.26
N ALA A 54 -5.15 -10.04 8.06
CA ALA A 54 -5.15 -8.59 7.95
C ALA A 54 -3.74 -8.01 8.10
N GLY A 55 -3.02 -8.42 9.14
CA GLY A 55 -1.65 -7.96 9.38
C GLY A 55 -0.72 -8.27 8.22
N ALA A 56 -0.74 -9.49 7.69
CA ALA A 56 0.07 -9.88 6.54
C ALA A 56 -0.28 -9.08 5.28
N LEU A 57 -1.59 -8.92 4.97
CA LEU A 57 -2.05 -8.20 3.80
C LEU A 57 -1.72 -6.70 3.82
N PHE A 58 -1.57 -6.09 4.98
CA PHE A 58 -1.12 -4.70 5.10
C PHE A 58 0.39 -4.56 5.25
N LEU A 59 1.09 -5.54 5.83
CA LEU A 59 2.55 -5.52 5.89
C LEU A 59 3.21 -5.68 4.52
N LEU A 60 2.67 -6.55 3.67
CA LEU A 60 3.21 -6.79 2.33
C LEU A 60 3.23 -5.51 1.46
N PRO A 61 2.13 -4.74 1.31
CA PRO A 61 2.21 -3.47 0.58
C PRO A 61 3.05 -2.42 1.30
N THR A 62 3.17 -2.44 2.64
CA THR A 62 4.15 -1.58 3.36
C THR A 62 5.55 -1.81 2.78
N GLY A 63 6.04 -3.05 2.82
CA GLY A 63 7.36 -3.41 2.31
C GLY A 63 7.49 -3.19 0.80
N GLY A 64 6.46 -3.54 0.05
CA GLY A 64 6.44 -3.41 -1.40
C GLY A 64 6.53 -1.96 -1.87
N PHE A 65 5.74 -1.04 -1.31
CA PHE A 65 5.82 0.38 -1.67
C PHE A 65 7.13 1.04 -1.23
N LEU A 66 7.68 0.65 -0.07
CA LEU A 66 9.00 1.13 0.34
C LEU A 66 10.09 0.64 -0.62
N ALA A 67 10.05 -0.63 -1.00
CA ALA A 67 10.98 -1.20 -1.98
C ALA A 67 10.84 -0.52 -3.35
N ALA A 68 9.60 -0.30 -3.81
CA ALA A 68 9.33 0.41 -5.06
C ALA A 68 9.84 1.85 -5.03
N ALA A 69 9.66 2.58 -3.91
CA ALA A 69 10.17 3.93 -3.76
C ALA A 69 11.70 3.96 -3.84
N VAL A 70 12.38 3.05 -3.13
CA VAL A 70 13.84 2.93 -3.18
C VAL A 70 14.31 2.57 -4.60
N ALA A 71 13.65 1.61 -5.26
CA ALA A 71 13.98 1.22 -6.62
C ALA A 71 13.82 2.35 -7.62
N LEU A 72 12.73 3.13 -7.51
CA LEU A 72 12.47 4.29 -8.35
C LEU A 72 13.57 5.35 -8.19
N LEU A 73 13.93 5.68 -6.95
CA LEU A 73 14.97 6.66 -6.64
C LEU A 73 16.37 6.18 -7.07
N ALA A 74 16.61 4.87 -7.03
CA ALA A 74 17.85 4.24 -7.47
C ALA A 74 17.91 3.92 -8.99
N GLY A 75 16.86 4.28 -9.76
CA GLY A 75 16.80 4.03 -11.20
C GLY A 75 16.72 2.54 -11.57
N GLN A 76 16.06 1.74 -10.73
CA GLN A 76 15.90 0.31 -10.96
C GLN A 76 14.58 0.02 -11.67
N GLY A 77 14.62 -0.68 -12.82
CA GLY A 77 13.45 -0.94 -13.66
C GLY A 77 12.34 -1.74 -12.96
N TRP A 78 12.69 -2.60 -12.01
CA TRP A 78 11.72 -3.44 -11.30
C TRP A 78 10.77 -2.67 -10.34
N PHE A 79 10.98 -1.34 -10.15
CA PHE A 79 10.08 -0.53 -9.33
C PHE A 79 8.62 -0.63 -9.80
N ARG A 80 8.40 -0.74 -11.14
CA ARG A 80 7.08 -0.75 -11.76
C ARG A 80 6.27 -1.96 -11.31
N GLU A 81 6.85 -3.15 -11.45
CA GLU A 81 6.21 -4.41 -11.11
C GLU A 81 5.86 -4.45 -9.62
N VAL A 82 6.79 -4.03 -8.77
CA VAL A 82 6.59 -4.02 -7.32
C VAL A 82 5.55 -2.98 -6.92
N ALA A 83 5.56 -1.78 -7.51
CA ALA A 83 4.55 -0.75 -7.23
C ALA A 83 3.15 -1.20 -7.64
N VAL A 84 3.02 -1.80 -8.84
CA VAL A 84 1.73 -2.33 -9.35
C VAL A 84 1.23 -3.47 -8.45
N ALA A 85 2.08 -4.44 -8.13
CA ALA A 85 1.70 -5.55 -7.25
C ALA A 85 1.27 -5.06 -5.87
N SER A 86 2.01 -4.07 -5.30
CA SER A 86 1.67 -3.47 -4.00
C SER A 86 0.35 -2.72 -4.03
N ALA A 87 0.06 -1.97 -5.11
CA ALA A 87 -1.19 -1.24 -5.26
C ALA A 87 -2.40 -2.19 -5.37
N VAL A 88 -2.28 -3.27 -6.16
CA VAL A 88 -3.32 -4.30 -6.28
C VAL A 88 -3.57 -4.97 -4.93
N LEU A 89 -2.50 -5.37 -4.24
CA LEU A 89 -2.60 -6.03 -2.93
C LEU A 89 -3.19 -5.10 -1.88
N SER A 90 -2.81 -3.83 -1.88
CA SER A 90 -3.36 -2.81 -0.98
C SER A 90 -4.86 -2.59 -1.20
N LEU A 91 -5.31 -2.52 -2.45
CA LEU A 91 -6.73 -2.42 -2.79
C LEU A 91 -7.51 -3.66 -2.33
N ALA A 92 -6.97 -4.86 -2.56
CA ALA A 92 -7.57 -6.10 -2.10
C ALA A 92 -7.67 -6.15 -0.57
N ALA A 93 -6.59 -5.79 0.13
CA ALA A 93 -6.58 -5.71 1.59
C ALA A 93 -7.63 -4.72 2.13
N THR A 94 -7.70 -3.52 1.53
CA THR A 94 -8.67 -2.49 1.92
C THR A 94 -10.12 -2.93 1.66
N ALA A 95 -10.36 -3.61 0.54
CA ALA A 95 -11.68 -4.16 0.23
C ALA A 95 -12.09 -5.27 1.20
N LEU A 96 -11.16 -6.14 1.60
CA LEU A 96 -11.42 -7.23 2.55
C LEU A 96 -11.59 -6.74 3.99
N PHE A 97 -10.86 -5.68 4.37
CA PHE A 97 -10.83 -5.10 5.72
C PHE A 97 -11.18 -3.60 5.68
N PRO A 98 -12.41 -3.23 5.35
CA PRO A 98 -12.78 -1.83 5.09
C PRO A 98 -12.71 -0.92 6.32
N ARG A 99 -12.60 -1.50 7.51
CA ARG A 99 -12.45 -0.78 8.79
C ARG A 99 -11.01 -0.77 9.34
N ALA A 100 -10.04 -1.24 8.55
CA ALA A 100 -8.64 -1.24 8.97
C ALA A 100 -8.04 0.18 9.07
N PHE A 101 -8.71 1.18 8.51
CA PHE A 101 -8.33 2.58 8.57
C PHE A 101 -9.55 3.47 8.83
N PRO A 102 -9.37 4.67 9.39
CA PRO A 102 -10.38 5.73 9.36
C PRO A 102 -10.81 6.04 7.91
N LEU A 103 -12.07 6.40 7.70
CA LEU A 103 -12.66 6.59 6.36
C LEU A 103 -11.81 7.52 5.47
N GLY A 104 -11.35 8.66 6.01
CA GLY A 104 -10.51 9.60 5.26
C GLY A 104 -9.20 8.99 4.77
N SER A 105 -8.55 8.18 5.61
CA SER A 105 -7.33 7.45 5.25
C SER A 105 -7.60 6.36 4.22
N THR A 106 -8.74 5.68 4.34
CA THR A 106 -9.18 4.68 3.35
C THR A 106 -9.36 5.30 1.97
N VAL A 107 -10.09 6.43 1.89
CA VAL A 107 -10.31 7.15 0.62
C VAL A 107 -8.97 7.62 0.03
N GLY A 108 -8.11 8.21 0.85
CA GLY A 108 -6.76 8.64 0.42
C GLY A 108 -5.92 7.49 -0.08
N SER A 109 -5.93 6.35 0.63
CA SER A 109 -5.20 5.15 0.23
C SER A 109 -5.68 4.60 -1.11
N VAL A 110 -6.99 4.48 -1.30
CA VAL A 110 -7.58 4.03 -2.57
C VAL A 110 -7.19 4.98 -3.71
N ALA A 111 -7.26 6.29 -3.49
CA ALA A 111 -6.91 7.28 -4.50
C ALA A 111 -5.44 7.16 -4.93
N VAL A 112 -4.50 6.99 -3.98
CA VAL A 112 -3.07 6.80 -4.29
C VAL A 112 -2.84 5.50 -5.06
N ASN A 113 -3.47 4.39 -4.64
CA ASN A 113 -3.35 3.11 -5.33
C ASN A 113 -3.85 3.21 -6.78
N LEU A 114 -5.00 3.84 -7.00
CA LEU A 114 -5.54 4.05 -8.35
C LEU A 114 -4.65 4.97 -9.19
N ALA A 115 -4.07 6.02 -8.58
CA ALA A 115 -3.13 6.89 -9.26
C ALA A 115 -1.85 6.15 -9.69
N VAL A 116 -1.30 5.28 -8.83
CA VAL A 116 -0.16 4.42 -9.15
C VAL A 116 -0.50 3.50 -10.33
N LEU A 117 -1.63 2.80 -10.27
CA LEU A 117 -2.05 1.91 -11.35
C LEU A 117 -2.30 2.68 -12.66
N ALA A 118 -3.01 3.79 -12.61
CA ALA A 118 -3.27 4.61 -13.80
C ALA A 118 -1.96 5.16 -14.39
N GLY A 119 -1.09 5.71 -13.58
CA GLY A 119 0.20 6.27 -14.02
C GLY A 119 1.09 5.22 -14.68
N LEU A 120 1.18 4.04 -14.08
CA LEU A 120 2.08 3.00 -14.56
C LEU A 120 1.50 2.11 -15.66
N LEU A 121 0.19 1.85 -15.66
CA LEU A 121 -0.43 0.93 -16.63
C LEU A 121 -1.12 1.64 -17.79
N LEU A 122 -1.78 2.78 -17.57
CA LEU A 122 -2.53 3.50 -18.61
C LEU A 122 -1.66 4.59 -19.25
N VAL A 123 -1.03 5.45 -18.45
CA VAL A 123 -0.18 6.53 -18.96
C VAL A 123 1.21 6.00 -19.34
N GLN A 124 1.60 4.84 -18.82
CA GLN A 124 2.91 4.21 -19.05
C GLN A 124 4.07 5.17 -18.71
N TRP A 125 3.91 5.91 -17.60
CA TRP A 125 4.93 6.87 -17.17
C TRP A 125 6.27 6.19 -16.97
N GLU A 126 7.30 6.73 -17.65
CA GLU A 126 8.68 6.30 -17.52
C GLU A 126 9.50 7.36 -16.80
N PRO A 127 10.09 7.02 -15.66
CA PRO A 127 10.96 7.94 -14.92
C PRO A 127 12.23 8.27 -15.72
N SER A 128 12.67 9.51 -15.65
CA SER A 128 13.93 9.95 -16.26
C SER A 128 15.17 9.19 -15.77
N THR A 129 15.08 8.55 -14.61
CA THR A 129 16.15 7.70 -14.05
C THR A 129 16.35 6.39 -14.80
N LEU A 130 15.36 5.93 -15.56
CA LEU A 130 15.42 4.72 -16.39
C LEU A 130 15.79 5.00 -17.85
N ALA A 131 15.72 6.24 -18.29
CA ALA A 131 15.99 6.65 -19.69
C ALA A 131 17.50 6.76 -20.01
N ARG A 132 18.38 6.04 -19.30
CA ARG A 132 19.83 6.06 -19.50
C ARG A 132 20.32 4.78 -20.13
#